data_2b40a15885c60172c8a8f602346e4635
#
_entry.id   2b40a15885c60172c8a8f602346e4635
#
_cell.length_a   1.000
_cell.length_b   1.000
_cell.length_c   1.000
_cell.angle_alpha   90.00
_cell.angle_beta   90.00
_cell.angle_gamma   90.00
#
_symmetry.space_group_name_H-M   'P 1'
#
loop_
_entity.id
_entity.type
_entity.pdbx_description
1 polymer ?
#
loop_
_entity_poly.entity_id
_entity_poly.type
_entity_poly.pdbx_seq_one_letter_code
_entity_poly.pdbx_strand_id
1 'polypeptide(L)'
;HKVLFDMLLELQQMGGDIFVPLTDDESYVDGKVAKLSDATRNAKEKIIPALQKMGFDSKRTHYLVDTEQPELYQFAFELSRYVSMAELTHLFGAESLTNPGQVFYRGCVQLAEILMPQLPQNGGPRHTLIPVGIDQHPYILLARDVAKKIGMVPPSELVLRFFPSLADPEKKMSKSSSESALFLDDKPEDIHRKIRRAFTGAVGSLEDHERLGGVPEACSVFALQQAFNPTDDEVGMLRERYVAGGLLMGELKERTSELMIAELSRFRGEGI
;
A
#
# COMPACT_ATOMS: atom_id res chain seq x y z
N HIS A 1 -2.42 -2.60 -0.19
CA HIS A 1 -1.27 -2.82 -1.11
C HIS A 1 -1.71 -3.00 -2.57
N LYS A 2 -2.82 -3.73 -2.87
CA LYS A 2 -3.24 -3.99 -4.26
C LYS A 2 -3.45 -2.69 -5.06
N VAL A 3 -4.20 -1.73 -4.55
CA VAL A 3 -4.43 -0.42 -5.23
C VAL A 3 -3.13 0.29 -5.58
N LEU A 4 -2.13 0.22 -4.69
CA LEU A 4 -0.79 0.77 -4.96
C LEU A 4 -0.15 0.09 -6.18
N PHE A 5 -0.22 -1.23 -6.26
CA PHE A 5 0.38 -1.98 -7.36
C PHE A 5 -0.40 -1.82 -8.68
N ASP A 6 -1.73 -1.74 -8.62
CA ASP A 6 -2.56 -1.44 -9.81
C ASP A 6 -2.18 -0.08 -10.40
N MET A 7 -2.03 0.95 -9.55
CA MET A 7 -1.57 2.27 -9.98
C MET A 7 -0.14 2.25 -10.54
N LEU A 8 0.78 1.51 -9.92
CA LEU A 8 2.14 1.36 -10.45
C LEU A 8 2.14 0.69 -11.83
N LEU A 9 1.24 -0.27 -12.04
CA LEU A 9 1.07 -0.93 -13.34
C LEU A 9 0.57 0.05 -14.41
N GLU A 10 -0.40 0.90 -14.10
CA GLU A 10 -0.84 1.98 -14.99
C GLU A 10 0.28 2.97 -15.30
N LEU A 11 1.04 3.40 -14.30
CA LEU A 11 2.19 4.28 -14.49
C LEU A 11 3.26 3.62 -15.37
N GLN A 12 3.46 2.32 -15.26
CA GLN A 12 4.36 1.59 -16.15
C GLN A 12 3.86 1.57 -17.59
N GLN A 13 2.55 1.35 -17.81
CA GLN A 13 1.93 1.42 -19.15
C GLN A 13 2.03 2.81 -19.77
N MET A 14 2.03 3.86 -18.96
CA MET A 14 2.29 5.24 -19.40
C MET A 14 3.77 5.53 -19.69
N GLY A 15 4.65 4.59 -19.46
CA GLY A 15 6.07 4.71 -19.78
C GLY A 15 7.01 4.80 -18.57
N GLY A 16 6.55 4.61 -17.35
CA GLY A 16 7.37 4.62 -16.14
C GLY A 16 8.26 3.38 -15.98
N ASP A 17 9.48 3.53 -15.46
CA ASP A 17 10.26 2.44 -14.91
C ASP A 17 9.91 2.27 -13.44
N ILE A 18 9.66 1.04 -13.02
CA ILE A 18 9.20 0.73 -11.68
C ILE A 18 10.34 0.15 -10.85
N PHE A 19 10.63 0.77 -9.73
CA PHE A 19 11.56 0.28 -8.72
C PHE A 19 10.76 -0.24 -7.52
N VAL A 20 10.96 -1.50 -7.16
CA VAL A 20 10.24 -2.15 -6.06
C VAL A 20 11.26 -2.62 -5.04
N PRO A 21 11.60 -1.82 -4.02
CA PRO A 21 12.39 -2.29 -2.90
C PRO A 21 11.62 -3.35 -2.12
N LEU A 22 12.31 -4.41 -1.76
CA LEU A 22 11.80 -5.55 -1.00
C LEU A 22 12.57 -5.61 0.31
N THR A 23 12.00 -4.99 1.33
CA THR A 23 12.60 -4.63 2.62
C THR A 23 12.75 -5.84 3.54
N ASP A 24 13.61 -6.77 3.16
CA ASP A 24 13.87 -7.99 3.93
C ASP A 24 14.65 -7.68 5.22
N ASP A 25 15.49 -6.68 5.21
CA ASP A 25 16.21 -6.15 6.37
C ASP A 25 15.27 -5.46 7.38
N GLU A 26 14.30 -4.65 6.94
CA GLU A 26 13.28 -4.06 7.83
C GLU A 26 12.51 -5.16 8.57
N SER A 27 12.10 -6.17 7.83
CA SER A 27 11.35 -7.29 8.41
C SER A 27 12.14 -8.01 9.52
N TYR A 28 13.45 -8.07 9.37
CA TYR A 28 14.34 -8.68 10.37
C TYR A 28 14.60 -7.75 11.56
N VAL A 29 14.96 -6.48 11.33
CA VAL A 29 15.27 -5.56 12.44
C VAL A 29 14.05 -5.20 13.29
N ASP A 30 12.85 -5.29 12.71
CA ASP A 30 11.58 -5.14 13.41
C ASP A 30 11.13 -6.43 14.14
N GLY A 31 11.87 -7.52 14.02
CA GLY A 31 11.51 -8.78 14.65
C GLY A 31 10.30 -9.48 14.06
N LYS A 32 9.87 -9.10 12.85
CA LYS A 32 8.75 -9.74 12.13
C LYS A 32 9.08 -11.15 11.66
N VAL A 33 10.38 -11.46 11.51
CA VAL A 33 10.92 -12.77 11.17
C VAL A 33 12.08 -13.13 12.09
N ALA A 34 12.27 -14.43 12.36
CA ALA A 34 13.33 -14.90 13.23
C ALA A 34 14.72 -14.91 12.55
N LYS A 35 14.75 -15.07 11.23
CA LYS A 35 15.99 -15.13 10.44
C LYS A 35 15.86 -14.22 9.22
N LEU A 36 16.94 -13.49 8.92
CA LEU A 36 17.01 -12.65 7.73
C LEU A 36 16.78 -13.48 6.44
N SER A 37 17.38 -14.67 6.37
CA SER A 37 17.20 -15.57 5.22
C SER A 37 15.74 -15.98 4.97
N ASP A 38 14.86 -15.94 5.96
CA ASP A 38 13.43 -16.23 5.78
C ASP A 38 12.71 -15.05 5.14
N ALA A 39 13.10 -13.81 5.47
CA ALA A 39 12.58 -12.60 4.82
C ALA A 39 13.04 -12.55 3.36
N THR A 40 14.32 -12.75 3.09
CA THR A 40 14.88 -12.77 1.72
C THR A 40 14.22 -13.84 0.87
N ARG A 41 14.02 -15.05 1.40
CA ARG A 41 13.31 -16.14 0.71
C ARG A 41 11.86 -15.78 0.43
N ASN A 42 11.15 -15.19 1.39
CA ASN A 42 9.77 -14.73 1.19
C ASN A 42 9.66 -13.68 0.09
N ALA A 43 10.59 -12.72 0.03
CA ALA A 43 10.66 -11.74 -1.05
C ALA A 43 10.78 -12.43 -2.42
N LYS A 44 11.71 -13.36 -2.56
CA LYS A 44 12.02 -14.04 -3.83
C LYS A 44 11.00 -15.08 -4.27
N GLU A 45 10.50 -15.89 -3.34
CA GLU A 45 9.66 -17.04 -3.68
C GLU A 45 8.16 -16.72 -3.64
N LYS A 46 7.76 -15.63 -2.97
CA LYS A 46 6.35 -15.27 -2.85
C LYS A 46 6.04 -13.90 -3.43
N ILE A 47 6.75 -12.83 -2.99
CA ILE A 47 6.36 -11.46 -3.35
C ILE A 47 6.67 -11.19 -4.82
N ILE A 48 7.91 -11.42 -5.28
CA ILE A 48 8.28 -11.19 -6.68
C ILE A 48 7.40 -11.98 -7.65
N PRO A 49 7.18 -13.31 -7.47
CA PRO A 49 6.29 -14.05 -8.36
C PRO A 49 4.84 -13.54 -8.35
N ALA A 50 4.34 -13.07 -7.21
CA ALA A 50 3.01 -12.48 -7.14
C ALA A 50 2.91 -11.18 -7.96
N LEU A 51 3.91 -10.30 -7.84
CA LEU A 51 3.97 -9.06 -8.63
C LEU A 51 4.13 -9.34 -10.13
N GLN A 52 4.93 -10.32 -10.51
CA GLN A 52 5.08 -10.72 -11.91
C GLN A 52 3.76 -11.20 -12.51
N LYS A 53 2.94 -11.95 -11.74
CA LYS A 53 1.60 -12.37 -12.18
C LYS A 53 0.62 -11.21 -12.35
N MET A 54 0.83 -10.07 -11.73
CA MET A 54 0.03 -8.86 -11.96
C MET A 54 0.22 -8.25 -13.35
N GLY A 55 1.23 -8.67 -14.10
CA GLY A 55 1.47 -8.21 -15.47
C GLY A 55 2.49 -7.08 -15.60
N PHE A 56 3.33 -6.84 -14.58
CA PHE A 56 4.45 -5.92 -14.71
C PHE A 56 5.43 -6.35 -15.80
N ASP A 57 5.83 -5.42 -16.66
CA ASP A 57 6.87 -5.65 -17.67
C ASP A 57 8.23 -5.84 -16.96
N SER A 58 8.78 -7.05 -17.09
CA SER A 58 10.05 -7.41 -16.46
C SER A 58 11.25 -6.60 -16.95
N LYS A 59 11.18 -5.99 -18.14
CA LYS A 59 12.25 -5.13 -18.67
C LYS A 59 12.26 -3.75 -18.04
N ARG A 60 11.15 -3.35 -17.43
CA ARG A 60 10.93 -2.03 -16.85
C ARG A 60 10.59 -2.09 -15.36
N THR A 61 10.74 -3.26 -14.74
CA THR A 61 10.51 -3.46 -13.31
C THR A 61 11.79 -3.97 -12.66
N HIS A 62 12.30 -3.21 -11.71
CA HIS A 62 13.49 -3.49 -10.94
C HIS A 62 13.07 -3.97 -9.54
N TYR A 63 13.10 -5.29 -9.32
CA TYR A 63 12.88 -5.88 -8.00
C TYR A 63 14.20 -5.85 -7.24
N LEU A 64 14.24 -5.13 -6.13
CA LEU A 64 15.44 -4.91 -5.34
C LEU A 64 15.25 -5.55 -3.97
N VAL A 65 15.87 -6.71 -3.73
CA VAL A 65 15.94 -7.30 -2.40
C VAL A 65 17.07 -6.59 -1.66
N ASP A 66 16.77 -5.83 -0.62
CA ASP A 66 17.67 -4.83 -0.04
C ASP A 66 19.00 -5.45 0.40
N THR A 67 18.97 -6.61 1.08
CA THR A 67 20.21 -7.28 1.53
C THR A 67 21.10 -7.80 0.39
N GLU A 68 20.58 -7.85 -0.84
CA GLU A 68 21.33 -8.25 -2.03
C GLU A 68 21.82 -7.04 -2.85
N GLN A 69 21.65 -5.81 -2.34
CA GLN A 69 22.05 -4.56 -2.99
C GLN A 69 23.17 -3.86 -2.19
N PRO A 70 24.45 -4.22 -2.37
CA PRO A 70 25.55 -3.57 -1.65
C PRO A 70 25.59 -2.06 -1.84
N GLU A 71 25.23 -1.58 -3.04
CA GLU A 71 25.19 -0.17 -3.41
C GLU A 71 24.14 0.61 -2.64
N LEU A 72 23.01 -0.04 -2.26
CA LEU A 72 21.99 0.55 -1.41
C LEU A 72 22.57 0.90 -0.05
N TYR A 73 23.29 -0.04 0.57
CA TYR A 73 23.90 0.18 1.90
C TYR A 73 25.06 1.17 1.85
N GLN A 74 25.86 1.16 0.78
CA GLN A 74 26.88 2.18 0.58
C GLN A 74 26.25 3.56 0.51
N PHE A 75 25.20 3.72 -0.28
CA PHE A 75 24.49 4.98 -0.42
C PHE A 75 23.78 5.38 0.89
N ALA A 76 23.14 4.44 1.58
CA ALA A 76 22.55 4.66 2.90
C ALA A 76 23.59 5.17 3.92
N PHE A 77 24.80 4.63 3.89
CA PHE A 77 25.89 5.10 4.74
C PHE A 77 26.30 6.55 4.39
N GLU A 78 26.38 6.90 3.11
CA GLU A 78 26.66 8.27 2.67
C GLU A 78 25.58 9.26 3.13
N LEU A 79 24.29 8.84 3.09
CA LEU A 79 23.16 9.65 3.52
C LEU A 79 23.11 9.86 5.03
N SER A 80 23.69 8.96 5.83
CA SER A 80 23.65 8.98 7.29
C SER A 80 24.15 10.29 7.92
N ARG A 81 25.05 11.00 7.24
CA ARG A 81 25.58 12.30 7.73
C ARG A 81 24.61 13.48 7.58
N TYR A 82 23.51 13.29 6.85
CA TYR A 82 22.52 14.34 6.54
C TYR A 82 21.25 14.24 7.39
N VAL A 83 21.17 13.24 8.25
CA VAL A 83 20.01 12.96 9.11
C VAL A 83 20.47 12.93 10.57
N SER A 84 19.72 13.57 11.44
CA SER A 84 20.00 13.60 12.87
C SER A 84 19.08 12.65 13.65
N MET A 85 19.54 12.19 14.81
CA MET A 85 18.69 11.39 15.72
C MET A 85 17.45 12.15 16.20
N ALA A 86 17.53 13.47 16.31
CA ALA A 86 16.38 14.30 16.70
C ALA A 86 15.29 14.27 15.62
N GLU A 87 15.66 14.38 14.32
CA GLU A 87 14.73 14.25 13.20
C GLU A 87 14.09 12.86 13.18
N LEU A 88 14.88 11.79 13.36
CA LEU A 88 14.35 10.43 13.36
C LEU A 88 13.37 10.20 14.53
N THR A 89 13.72 10.65 15.72
CA THR A 89 12.84 10.53 16.90
C THR A 89 11.55 11.31 16.71
N HIS A 90 11.61 12.48 16.06
CA HIS A 90 10.42 13.28 15.76
C HIS A 90 9.51 12.58 14.73
N LEU A 91 10.09 11.95 13.71
CA LEU A 91 9.34 11.31 12.63
C LEU A 91 8.73 9.95 13.04
N PHE A 92 9.48 9.12 13.75
CA PHE A 92 9.13 7.73 14.00
C PHE A 92 8.70 7.43 15.44
N GLY A 93 8.97 8.35 16.38
CA GLY A 93 8.87 8.09 17.80
C GLY A 93 10.05 7.26 18.34
N ALA A 94 10.38 7.44 19.61
CA ALA A 94 11.48 6.69 20.24
C ALA A 94 11.21 5.18 20.33
N GLU A 95 9.93 4.79 20.43
CA GLU A 95 9.47 3.41 20.49
C GLU A 95 9.73 2.62 19.20
N SER A 96 9.90 3.29 18.08
CA SER A 96 10.23 2.69 16.78
C SER A 96 11.73 2.63 16.49
N LEU A 97 12.58 3.09 17.43
CA LEU A 97 14.03 3.20 17.29
C LEU A 97 14.75 2.47 18.43
N THR A 98 14.32 1.25 18.75
CA THR A 98 14.74 0.53 19.95
C THR A 98 16.06 -0.24 19.78
N ASN A 99 16.52 -0.42 18.55
CA ASN A 99 17.79 -1.08 18.26
C ASN A 99 18.54 -0.39 17.10
N PRO A 100 19.88 -0.55 17.00
CA PRO A 100 20.69 0.09 15.95
C PRO A 100 20.25 -0.25 14.53
N GLY A 101 19.73 -1.45 14.27
CA GLY A 101 19.23 -1.85 12.96
C GLY A 101 18.01 -1.02 12.53
N GLN A 102 17.05 -0.81 13.43
CA GLN A 102 15.88 0.05 13.16
C GLN A 102 16.29 1.50 12.93
N VAL A 103 17.26 2.01 13.70
CA VAL A 103 17.77 3.37 13.50
C VAL A 103 18.41 3.50 12.12
N PHE A 104 19.26 2.56 11.74
CA PHE A 104 19.94 2.59 10.44
C PHE A 104 18.98 2.40 9.29
N TYR A 105 18.05 1.45 9.39
CA TYR A 105 17.04 1.24 8.36
C TYR A 105 16.19 2.50 8.15
N ARG A 106 15.49 2.97 9.17
CA ARG A 106 14.59 4.13 9.05
C ARG A 106 15.31 5.43 8.75
N GLY A 107 16.53 5.60 9.27
CA GLY A 107 17.30 6.81 9.08
C GLY A 107 18.04 6.89 7.76
N CYS A 108 18.42 5.77 7.19
CA CYS A 108 19.37 5.76 6.08
C CYS A 108 18.96 4.84 4.94
N VAL A 109 18.62 3.58 5.19
CA VAL A 109 18.30 2.61 4.13
C VAL A 109 17.03 3.01 3.39
N GLN A 110 15.96 3.32 4.10
CA GLN A 110 14.70 3.76 3.49
C GLN A 110 14.87 5.07 2.68
N LEU A 111 15.73 5.99 3.10
CA LEU A 111 16.09 7.17 2.28
C LEU A 111 16.84 6.77 1.01
N ALA A 112 17.75 5.83 1.13
CA ALA A 112 18.49 5.31 -0.01
C ALA A 112 17.56 4.61 -1.01
N GLU A 113 16.59 3.81 -0.56
CA GLU A 113 15.56 3.20 -1.42
C GLU A 113 14.78 4.26 -2.22
N ILE A 114 14.41 5.37 -1.58
CA ILE A 114 13.68 6.48 -2.22
C ILE A 114 14.53 7.19 -3.29
N LEU A 115 15.83 7.37 -3.03
CA LEU A 115 16.70 8.18 -3.87
C LEU A 115 17.55 7.38 -4.86
N MET A 116 17.74 6.07 -4.65
CA MET A 116 18.57 5.23 -5.50
C MET A 116 18.16 5.15 -6.98
N PRO A 117 16.88 5.31 -7.38
CA PRO A 117 16.53 5.37 -8.79
C PRO A 117 17.22 6.52 -9.55
N GLN A 118 17.74 7.51 -8.84
CA GLN A 118 18.45 8.65 -9.38
C GLN A 118 19.97 8.45 -9.48
N LEU A 119 20.49 7.34 -9.00
CA LEU A 119 21.91 7.04 -9.10
C LEU A 119 22.33 6.81 -10.58
N PRO A 120 23.56 7.16 -10.99
CA PRO A 120 24.01 7.02 -12.37
C PRO A 120 23.84 5.60 -12.94
N GLN A 121 24.09 4.55 -12.13
CA GLN A 121 23.92 3.15 -12.55
C GLN A 121 22.47 2.78 -12.83
N ASN A 122 21.51 3.54 -12.30
CA ASN A 122 20.08 3.38 -12.55
C ASN A 122 19.54 4.36 -13.61
N GLY A 123 20.44 5.05 -14.32
CA GLY A 123 20.12 5.99 -15.41
C GLY A 123 19.73 7.40 -14.93
N GLY A 124 20.00 7.75 -13.66
CA GLY A 124 19.76 9.10 -13.15
C GLY A 124 20.79 10.15 -13.58
N PRO A 125 20.58 11.43 -13.22
CA PRO A 125 19.46 11.95 -12.40
C PRO A 125 18.13 11.96 -13.16
N ARG A 126 17.02 11.70 -12.44
CA ARG A 126 15.67 11.66 -13.00
C ARG A 126 14.62 12.09 -11.98
N HIS A 127 13.46 12.50 -12.46
CA HIS A 127 12.30 12.67 -11.60
C HIS A 127 11.79 11.31 -11.14
N THR A 128 11.44 11.21 -9.85
CA THR A 128 10.83 10.04 -9.25
C THR A 128 9.48 10.40 -8.66
N LEU A 129 8.51 9.51 -8.83
CA LEU A 129 7.18 9.59 -8.22
C LEU A 129 7.01 8.40 -7.27
N ILE A 130 6.71 8.68 -6.01
CA ILE A 130 6.61 7.67 -4.96
C ILE A 130 5.16 7.61 -4.46
N PRO A 131 4.42 6.57 -4.82
CA PRO A 131 3.10 6.33 -4.26
C PRO A 131 3.23 5.82 -2.83
N VAL A 132 2.64 6.54 -1.88
CA VAL A 132 2.76 6.25 -0.44
C VAL A 132 1.44 6.42 0.28
N GLY A 133 1.28 5.74 1.43
CA GLY A 133 0.25 6.10 2.38
C GLY A 133 0.54 7.43 3.06
N ILE A 134 -0.50 8.10 3.53
CA ILE A 134 -0.38 9.43 4.18
C ILE A 134 0.57 9.42 5.39
N ASP A 135 0.73 8.28 6.06
CA ASP A 135 1.65 8.09 7.18
C ASP A 135 3.12 8.19 6.78
N GLN A 136 3.45 8.01 5.50
CA GLN A 136 4.80 8.13 4.96
C GLN A 136 5.15 9.56 4.50
N HIS A 137 4.16 10.45 4.41
CA HIS A 137 4.36 11.83 3.95
C HIS A 137 5.49 12.57 4.69
N PRO A 138 5.58 12.55 6.05
CA PRO A 138 6.66 13.24 6.75
C PRO A 138 8.05 12.74 6.34
N TYR A 139 8.15 11.46 6.01
CA TYR A 139 9.40 10.86 5.58
C TYR A 139 9.80 11.28 4.15
N ILE A 140 8.83 11.43 3.26
CA ILE A 140 9.09 11.99 1.92
C ILE A 140 9.57 13.44 1.99
N LEU A 141 9.08 14.22 2.97
CA LEU A 141 9.61 15.58 3.21
C LEU A 141 11.09 15.54 3.61
N LEU A 142 11.48 14.63 4.51
CA LEU A 142 12.88 14.42 4.86
C LEU A 142 13.70 14.02 3.63
N ALA A 143 13.20 13.10 2.82
CA ALA A 143 13.88 12.66 1.59
C ALA A 143 14.08 13.82 0.60
N ARG A 144 13.12 14.74 0.47
CA ARG A 144 13.25 15.96 -0.35
C ARG A 144 14.35 16.90 0.17
N ASP A 145 14.44 17.04 1.47
CA ASP A 145 15.44 17.93 2.09
C ASP A 145 16.84 17.33 1.97
N VAL A 146 16.99 16.03 2.14
CA VAL A 146 18.25 15.33 1.91
C VAL A 146 18.66 15.39 0.44
N ALA A 147 17.72 15.12 -0.49
CA ALA A 147 17.97 15.21 -1.93
C ALA A 147 18.55 16.58 -2.33
N LYS A 148 17.98 17.68 -1.84
CA LYS A 148 18.50 19.04 -2.07
C LYS A 148 19.93 19.22 -1.56
N LYS A 149 20.23 18.70 -0.36
CA LYS A 149 21.56 18.80 0.26
C LYS A 149 22.65 18.09 -0.54
N ILE A 150 22.28 17.01 -1.26
CA ILE A 150 23.22 16.19 -2.05
C ILE A 150 23.14 16.44 -3.56
N GLY A 151 22.35 17.44 -4.00
CA GLY A 151 22.21 17.81 -5.42
C GLY A 151 21.38 16.86 -6.27
N MET A 152 20.51 16.05 -5.64
CA MET A 152 19.53 15.19 -6.33
C MET A 152 18.21 15.91 -6.55
N VAL A 153 17.40 15.42 -7.48
CA VAL A 153 16.05 15.92 -7.73
C VAL A 153 15.16 15.51 -6.56
N PRO A 154 14.47 16.45 -5.86
CA PRO A 154 13.55 16.10 -4.81
C PRO A 154 12.44 15.18 -5.33
N PRO A 155 12.15 14.03 -4.67
CA PRO A 155 11.12 13.12 -5.12
C PRO A 155 9.73 13.74 -5.03
N SER A 156 8.87 13.41 -5.99
CA SER A 156 7.43 13.67 -5.93
C SER A 156 6.73 12.53 -5.22
N GLU A 157 5.56 12.79 -4.64
CA GLU A 157 4.75 11.76 -4.00
C GLU A 157 3.33 11.75 -4.54
N LEU A 158 2.70 10.59 -4.54
CA LEU A 158 1.28 10.41 -4.73
C LEU A 158 0.70 9.80 -3.46
N VAL A 159 -0.04 10.61 -2.72
CA VAL A 159 -0.54 10.22 -1.40
C VAL A 159 -1.82 9.44 -1.52
N LEU A 160 -1.81 8.19 -1.05
CA LEU A 160 -2.96 7.32 -0.99
C LEU A 160 -3.63 7.41 0.38
N ARG A 161 -4.97 7.46 0.35
CA ARG A 161 -5.76 7.32 1.58
C ARG A 161 -5.70 5.89 2.08
N PHE A 162 -5.78 5.72 3.40
CA PHE A 162 -5.95 4.41 3.99
C PHE A 162 -7.30 3.82 3.62
N PHE A 163 -7.30 2.51 3.36
CA PHE A 163 -8.55 1.76 3.33
C PHE A 163 -9.14 1.69 4.74
N PRO A 164 -10.44 1.98 4.88
CA PRO A 164 -11.11 1.81 6.14
C PRO A 164 -11.13 0.33 6.54
N SER A 165 -11.01 0.06 7.83
CA SER A 165 -11.23 -1.27 8.39
C SER A 165 -12.66 -1.74 8.06
N LEU A 166 -12.83 -3.02 7.76
CA LEU A 166 -14.16 -3.58 7.52
C LEU A 166 -15.08 -3.45 8.74
N ALA A 167 -14.52 -3.42 9.94
CA ALA A 167 -15.30 -3.32 11.19
C ALA A 167 -15.56 -1.88 11.64
N ASP A 168 -14.73 -0.92 11.20
CA ASP A 168 -14.77 0.46 11.70
C ASP A 168 -14.19 1.41 10.64
N PRO A 169 -15.01 2.23 9.99
CA PRO A 169 -14.57 3.10 8.91
C PRO A 169 -13.61 4.22 9.35
N GLU A 170 -13.55 4.53 10.66
CA GLU A 170 -12.64 5.54 11.19
C GLU A 170 -11.21 4.98 11.41
N LYS A 171 -11.08 3.66 11.42
CA LYS A 171 -9.79 2.97 11.58
C LYS A 171 -9.26 2.49 10.25
N LYS A 172 -7.94 2.51 10.11
CA LYS A 172 -7.30 1.94 8.93
C LYS A 172 -7.39 0.41 8.94
N MET A 173 -7.56 -0.19 7.75
CA MET A 173 -7.44 -1.64 7.56
C MET A 173 -6.03 -2.09 7.97
N SER A 174 -5.94 -3.07 8.87
CA SER A 174 -4.67 -3.53 9.44
C SER A 174 -4.56 -5.05 9.45
N LYS A 175 -3.35 -5.55 9.26
CA LYS A 175 -3.03 -7.00 9.36
C LYS A 175 -3.20 -7.56 10.78
N SER A 176 -3.22 -6.71 11.79
CA SER A 176 -3.36 -7.14 13.19
C SER A 176 -4.75 -7.71 13.54
N SER A 177 -5.75 -7.49 12.71
CA SER A 177 -7.10 -8.01 12.88
C SER A 177 -7.56 -8.72 11.61
N SER A 178 -7.56 -10.05 11.64
CA SER A 178 -7.89 -10.88 10.46
C SER A 178 -9.34 -10.71 9.98
N GLU A 179 -10.29 -10.38 10.86
CA GLU A 179 -11.70 -10.19 10.51
C GLU A 179 -12.00 -8.79 9.95
N SER A 180 -11.12 -7.83 10.18
CA SER A 180 -11.32 -6.44 9.76
C SER A 180 -10.58 -6.05 8.49
N ALA A 181 -9.91 -7.01 7.86
CA ALA A 181 -9.12 -6.81 6.66
C ALA A 181 -9.31 -7.93 5.64
N LEU A 182 -9.21 -7.58 4.34
CA LEU A 182 -9.09 -8.56 3.26
C LEU A 182 -7.62 -8.81 2.96
N PHE A 183 -7.27 -10.09 2.84
CA PHE A 183 -5.92 -10.54 2.49
C PHE A 183 -5.90 -11.11 1.08
N LEU A 184 -4.73 -11.08 0.45
CA LEU A 184 -4.55 -11.57 -0.92
C LEU A 184 -4.75 -13.10 -1.02
N ASP A 185 -4.56 -13.82 0.08
CA ASP A 185 -4.72 -15.27 0.20
C ASP A 185 -6.06 -15.70 0.81
N ASP A 186 -6.98 -14.74 1.10
CA ASP A 186 -8.32 -15.07 1.56
C ASP A 186 -9.07 -15.90 0.50
N LYS A 187 -9.72 -16.97 0.97
CA LYS A 187 -10.59 -17.78 0.11
C LYS A 187 -11.91 -17.06 -0.18
N PRO A 188 -12.62 -17.40 -1.26
CA PRO A 188 -13.91 -16.79 -1.58
C PRO A 188 -14.90 -16.78 -0.42
N GLU A 189 -14.97 -17.87 0.35
CA GLU A 189 -15.85 -17.99 1.52
C GLU A 189 -15.49 -17.02 2.64
N ASP A 190 -14.18 -16.78 2.84
CA ASP A 190 -13.68 -15.84 3.86
C ASP A 190 -13.96 -14.40 3.44
N ILE A 191 -13.74 -14.06 2.14
CA ILE A 191 -14.04 -12.74 1.57
C ILE A 191 -15.53 -12.43 1.77
N HIS A 192 -16.40 -13.36 1.35
CA HIS A 192 -17.85 -13.20 1.50
C HIS A 192 -18.26 -13.02 2.98
N ARG A 193 -17.75 -13.86 3.88
CA ARG A 193 -18.01 -13.79 5.32
C ARG A 193 -17.58 -12.46 5.93
N LYS A 194 -16.38 -11.99 5.60
CA LYS A 194 -15.82 -10.72 6.09
C LYS A 194 -16.62 -9.52 5.59
N ILE A 195 -16.95 -9.45 4.31
CA ILE A 195 -17.75 -8.37 3.72
C ILE A 195 -19.17 -8.39 4.26
N ARG A 196 -19.78 -9.55 4.45
CA ARG A 196 -21.11 -9.66 5.03
C ARG A 196 -21.20 -9.07 6.46
N ARG A 197 -20.12 -9.19 7.24
CA ARG A 197 -20.02 -8.63 8.60
C ARG A 197 -19.53 -7.19 8.63
N ALA A 198 -19.04 -6.65 7.50
CA ALA A 198 -18.44 -5.34 7.44
C ALA A 198 -19.43 -4.23 7.80
N PHE A 199 -18.89 -3.16 8.37
CA PHE A 199 -19.65 -1.96 8.72
C PHE A 199 -20.13 -1.24 7.44
N THR A 200 -21.35 -0.74 7.51
CA THR A 200 -21.95 0.08 6.45
C THR A 200 -22.45 1.40 7.04
N GLY A 201 -22.47 2.44 6.21
CA GLY A 201 -23.03 3.74 6.60
C GLY A 201 -24.57 3.80 6.59
N ALA A 202 -25.26 2.65 6.74
CA ALA A 202 -26.72 2.61 6.84
C ALA A 202 -27.19 3.22 8.17
N VAL A 203 -28.31 3.91 8.12
CA VAL A 203 -28.90 4.60 9.27
C VAL A 203 -30.05 3.78 9.83
N GLY A 204 -29.97 3.42 11.10
CA GLY A 204 -31.08 2.85 11.88
C GLY A 204 -31.67 1.55 11.32
N SER A 205 -33.00 1.51 11.22
CA SER A 205 -33.76 0.41 10.64
C SER A 205 -33.77 0.45 9.12
N LEU A 206 -34.30 -0.60 8.47
CA LEU A 206 -34.51 -0.61 7.02
C LEU A 206 -35.40 0.57 6.56
N GLU A 207 -36.48 0.83 7.27
CA GLU A 207 -37.40 1.96 7.00
C GLU A 207 -36.69 3.32 7.14
N ASP A 208 -35.81 3.47 8.13
CA ASP A 208 -35.01 4.66 8.30
C ASP A 208 -34.02 4.84 7.14
N HIS A 209 -33.38 3.76 6.72
CA HIS A 209 -32.45 3.79 5.59
C HIS A 209 -33.17 4.15 4.29
N GLU A 210 -34.33 3.57 4.01
CA GLU A 210 -35.16 3.89 2.84
C GLU A 210 -35.62 5.36 2.84
N ARG A 211 -35.89 5.91 4.01
CA ARG A 211 -36.40 7.28 4.18
C ARG A 211 -35.27 8.34 4.20
N LEU A 212 -34.17 8.06 4.87
CA LEU A 212 -33.09 9.02 5.15
C LEU A 212 -31.89 8.87 4.22
N GLY A 213 -31.78 7.72 3.56
CA GLY A 213 -30.58 7.35 2.83
C GLY A 213 -29.43 6.91 3.73
N GLY A 214 -28.28 6.67 3.15
CA GLY A 214 -27.06 6.31 3.86
C GLY A 214 -25.90 7.25 3.51
N VAL A 215 -24.79 7.08 4.21
CA VAL A 215 -23.56 7.87 4.06
C VAL A 215 -22.46 6.99 3.43
N PRO A 216 -22.26 7.04 2.10
CA PRO A 216 -21.28 6.22 1.41
C PRO A 216 -19.85 6.42 1.96
N GLU A 217 -19.51 7.65 2.36
CA GLU A 217 -18.20 8.03 2.91
C GLU A 217 -17.89 7.37 4.25
N ALA A 218 -18.92 6.98 4.99
CA ALA A 218 -18.81 6.25 6.26
C ALA A 218 -19.00 4.73 6.09
N CYS A 219 -18.98 4.23 4.83
CA CYS A 219 -19.23 2.83 4.53
C CYS A 219 -17.95 2.11 4.10
N SER A 220 -17.45 1.19 4.93
CA SER A 220 -16.26 0.39 4.58
C SER A 220 -16.46 -0.48 3.34
N VAL A 221 -17.69 -0.95 3.09
CA VAL A 221 -18.02 -1.75 1.91
C VAL A 221 -18.06 -0.87 0.65
N PHE A 222 -18.62 0.34 0.74
CA PHE A 222 -18.66 1.25 -0.40
C PHE A 222 -17.26 1.73 -0.80
N ALA A 223 -16.35 1.88 0.16
CA ALA A 223 -14.95 2.21 -0.12
C ALA A 223 -14.25 1.15 -1.00
N LEU A 224 -14.63 -0.13 -0.87
CA LEU A 224 -14.14 -1.19 -1.75
C LEU A 224 -14.71 -1.05 -3.18
N GLN A 225 -15.99 -0.69 -3.33
CA GLN A 225 -16.57 -0.39 -4.64
C GLN A 225 -15.86 0.76 -5.33
N GLN A 226 -15.62 1.85 -4.62
CA GLN A 226 -14.90 3.01 -5.15
C GLN A 226 -13.48 2.69 -5.62
N ALA A 227 -12.82 1.73 -5.00
CA ALA A 227 -11.42 1.44 -5.28
C ALA A 227 -11.21 0.33 -6.31
N PHE A 228 -12.15 -0.58 -6.46
CA PHE A 228 -11.95 -1.80 -7.25
C PHE A 228 -12.99 -2.01 -8.35
N ASN A 229 -14.09 -1.25 -8.36
CA ASN A 229 -15.05 -1.35 -9.46
C ASN A 229 -14.41 -0.73 -10.72
N PRO A 230 -14.39 -1.46 -11.84
CA PRO A 230 -13.74 -0.98 -13.07
C PRO A 230 -14.52 0.14 -13.77
N THR A 231 -15.75 0.44 -13.32
CA THR A 231 -16.67 1.37 -14.00
C THR A 231 -17.09 2.50 -13.06
N ASP A 232 -16.58 3.69 -13.28
CA ASP A 232 -16.96 4.90 -12.52
C ASP A 232 -18.46 5.19 -12.59
N ASP A 233 -19.08 4.94 -13.72
CA ASP A 233 -20.54 5.11 -13.90
C ASP A 233 -21.34 4.20 -12.96
N GLU A 234 -20.93 2.94 -12.80
CA GLU A 234 -21.60 2.03 -11.86
C GLU A 234 -21.39 2.48 -10.40
N VAL A 235 -20.20 2.93 -10.05
CA VAL A 235 -19.93 3.50 -8.71
C VAL A 235 -20.82 4.73 -8.47
N GLY A 236 -20.98 5.60 -9.49
CA GLY A 236 -21.88 6.76 -9.45
C GLY A 236 -23.33 6.35 -9.20
N MET A 237 -23.86 5.39 -9.96
CA MET A 237 -25.22 4.88 -9.79
C MET A 237 -25.43 4.24 -8.40
N LEU A 238 -24.47 3.45 -7.93
CA LEU A 238 -24.55 2.86 -6.60
C LEU A 238 -24.55 3.93 -5.52
N ARG A 239 -23.75 4.99 -5.70
CA ARG A 239 -23.70 6.12 -4.77
C ARG A 239 -25.04 6.88 -4.70
N GLU A 240 -25.62 7.20 -5.85
CA GLU A 240 -26.92 7.88 -5.91
C GLU A 240 -28.02 7.05 -5.24
N ARG A 241 -28.08 5.76 -5.55
CA ARG A 241 -29.05 4.84 -4.90
C ARG A 241 -28.83 4.74 -3.40
N TYR A 242 -27.55 4.74 -2.95
CA TYR A 242 -27.21 4.65 -1.52
C TYR A 242 -27.68 5.88 -0.75
N VAL A 243 -27.36 7.08 -1.29
CA VAL A 243 -27.76 8.36 -0.70
C VAL A 243 -29.29 8.52 -0.69
N ALA A 244 -29.98 8.01 -1.72
CA ALA A 244 -31.42 8.05 -1.82
C ALA A 244 -32.15 6.96 -1.00
N GLY A 245 -31.43 6.05 -0.31
CA GLY A 245 -32.03 4.95 0.44
C GLY A 245 -32.48 3.76 -0.42
N GLY A 246 -32.30 3.83 -1.74
CA GLY A 246 -32.73 2.79 -2.68
C GLY A 246 -31.74 1.64 -2.88
N LEU A 247 -30.61 1.63 -2.18
CA LEU A 247 -29.62 0.56 -2.21
C LEU A 247 -29.63 -0.20 -0.88
N LEU A 248 -30.10 -1.44 -0.91
CA LEU A 248 -30.08 -2.29 0.28
C LEU A 248 -28.64 -2.72 0.63
N MET A 249 -28.31 -2.72 1.90
CA MET A 249 -26.97 -3.10 2.37
C MET A 249 -26.61 -4.55 2.03
N GLY A 250 -27.61 -5.44 1.99
CA GLY A 250 -27.41 -6.81 1.52
C GLY A 250 -26.97 -6.87 0.06
N GLU A 251 -27.62 -6.10 -0.82
CA GLU A 251 -27.25 -5.99 -2.24
C GLU A 251 -25.84 -5.42 -2.41
N LEU A 252 -25.51 -4.34 -1.70
CA LEU A 252 -24.17 -3.74 -1.77
C LEU A 252 -23.09 -4.74 -1.34
N LYS A 253 -23.32 -5.48 -0.22
CA LYS A 253 -22.39 -6.48 0.29
C LYS A 253 -22.19 -7.64 -0.68
N GLU A 254 -23.24 -8.12 -1.31
CA GLU A 254 -23.15 -9.21 -2.27
C GLU A 254 -22.35 -8.80 -3.50
N ARG A 255 -22.72 -7.69 -4.14
CA ARG A 255 -21.96 -7.12 -5.29
C ARG A 255 -20.48 -6.88 -4.94
N THR A 256 -20.20 -6.38 -3.74
CA THR A 256 -18.81 -6.13 -3.31
C THR A 256 -18.06 -7.44 -3.05
N SER A 257 -18.73 -8.46 -2.54
CA SER A 257 -18.12 -9.78 -2.36
C SER A 257 -17.73 -10.41 -3.69
N GLU A 258 -18.61 -10.38 -4.69
CA GLU A 258 -18.34 -10.87 -6.04
C GLU A 258 -17.18 -10.10 -6.69
N LEU A 259 -17.19 -8.77 -6.61
CA LEU A 259 -16.11 -7.91 -7.10
C LEU A 259 -14.77 -8.29 -6.45
N MET A 260 -14.71 -8.38 -5.12
CA MET A 260 -13.46 -8.67 -4.42
C MET A 260 -12.96 -10.09 -4.64
N ILE A 261 -13.87 -11.07 -4.79
CA ILE A 261 -13.50 -12.44 -5.16
C ILE A 261 -12.85 -12.45 -6.55
N ALA A 262 -13.46 -11.80 -7.54
CA ALA A 262 -12.92 -11.70 -8.90
C ALA A 262 -11.55 -11.01 -8.91
N GLU A 263 -11.43 -9.86 -8.22
CA GLU A 263 -10.20 -9.09 -8.16
C GLU A 263 -9.04 -9.83 -7.47
N LEU A 264 -9.31 -10.54 -6.38
CA LEU A 264 -8.26 -11.30 -5.68
C LEU A 264 -7.91 -12.60 -6.40
N SER A 265 -8.86 -13.24 -7.08
CA SER A 265 -8.58 -14.40 -7.94
C SER A 265 -7.69 -14.00 -9.13
N ARG A 266 -7.99 -12.88 -9.78
CA ARG A 266 -7.15 -12.33 -10.85
C ARG A 266 -5.73 -12.06 -10.36
N PHE A 267 -5.58 -11.48 -9.17
CA PHE A 267 -4.27 -11.24 -8.54
C PHE A 267 -3.49 -12.54 -8.28
N ARG A 268 -4.17 -13.63 -7.89
CA ARG A 268 -3.53 -14.95 -7.68
C ARG A 268 -3.20 -15.68 -8.99
N GLY A 269 -3.64 -15.15 -10.13
CA GLY A 269 -3.50 -15.82 -11.43
C GLY A 269 -4.39 -17.06 -11.56
N GLU A 270 -5.44 -17.14 -10.76
CA GLU A 270 -6.51 -18.10 -10.87
C GLU A 270 -7.44 -17.56 -11.98
N GLY A 271 -7.33 -18.13 -13.20
CA GLY A 271 -8.19 -17.73 -14.31
C GLY A 271 -9.66 -17.95 -13.95
N ILE A 272 -10.51 -16.96 -14.29
CA ILE A 272 -11.98 -17.09 -14.30
C ILE A 272 -12.37 -17.95 -15.48
#